data_38a8181403d2be874e2614ed8afa8e4b
#
_entry.id   38a8181403d2be874e2614ed8afa8e4b
#
_cell.length_a   1.000
_cell.length_b   1.000
_cell.length_c   1.000
_cell.angle_alpha   90.00
_cell.angle_beta   90.00
_cell.angle_gamma   90.00
#
_symmetry.space_group_name_H-M   'P 1'
#
loop_
_entity.id
_entity.type
_entity.pdbx_description
1 polymer ?
#
loop_
_entity_poly.entity_id
_entity_poly.type
_entity_poly.pdbx_seq_one_letter_code
_entity_poly.pdbx_strand_id
1 'polypeptide(L)'
;MYKQSNNIRKLLSLFCGLLVLCLCSCKKANSELVDHYNDLSYIFHYKDIDSTLYYSQKALSAAANYSAGKAESYNNRAFVELMKMEYEKAYNTLDTVYTLTDNQLELLVADVQMMRLCQRQSKNKDFYDFQYQAQGRLKRIQEEKNTLSKRLKKRLIYAETEFYLITSTYYFYIGLDKPSIKAMKNIDPEGDIQSDKGQYLAYLYNIGAGGFYTNGSKEEINEAEFDNLIQCYMIATKIGLPYWQANALQGLSNHLQQKSIRIYLMKQNLPAIKYINSENMPDSLLAGNLAQRSLELFTKFGDVYQIAGSYRTLATCYWQIHDYNAAINCLQNALKTNKAIYQAPDLIASIREQLSVSYSAVNAKQLSDFNRNIYLDLQEQTRQDRYYEARAGQLEKTSHELNILIISIVLLIIVILSLIIFFHKLKRSNDKYSSLDALLLPLKKWQEQDLRKMEQLEEDYEEAIEQLNINKLHVADNKRKNLEQRTKISLVNSITPFIDRMLHEIDVLKNKNEDRVIQQERFTYINPLAELI
;
A
#
# COMPACT_ATOMS: atom_id res chain seq x y z
N MET A 1 -53.54 19.66 58.66
CA MET A 1 -52.78 18.55 58.02
C MET A 1 -52.81 18.54 56.49
N TYR A 2 -53.89 18.89 55.83
CA TYR A 2 -54.01 18.83 54.35
C TYR A 2 -53.11 19.86 53.55
N LYS A 3 -52.85 21.05 54.14
CA LYS A 3 -52.03 22.09 53.52
C LYS A 3 -50.52 21.79 53.53
N GLN A 4 -50.03 21.04 54.52
CA GLN A 4 -48.61 20.65 54.63
C GLN A 4 -48.23 19.52 53.60
N SER A 5 -49.16 18.58 53.34
CA SER A 5 -48.96 17.49 52.38
C SER A 5 -48.83 18.00 50.95
N ASN A 6 -49.57 19.06 50.60
CA ASN A 6 -49.50 19.64 49.25
C ASN A 6 -48.19 20.41 48.98
N ASN A 7 -47.63 21.02 50.00
CA ASN A 7 -46.33 21.71 49.88
C ASN A 7 -45.15 20.73 49.76
N ILE A 8 -45.21 19.59 50.47
CA ILE A 8 -44.20 18.52 50.36
C ILE A 8 -44.25 17.88 48.98
N ARG A 9 -45.44 17.62 48.43
CA ARG A 9 -45.59 17.10 47.05
C ARG A 9 -45.04 18.08 45.98
N LYS A 10 -45.29 19.39 46.14
CA LYS A 10 -44.72 20.41 45.23
C LYS A 10 -43.21 20.51 45.36
N LEU A 11 -42.66 20.41 46.58
CA LEU A 11 -41.22 20.40 46.81
C LEU A 11 -40.56 19.15 46.23
N LEU A 12 -41.21 17.98 46.38
CA LEU A 12 -40.73 16.70 45.80
C LEU A 12 -40.76 16.74 44.25
N SER A 13 -41.82 17.31 43.66
CA SER A 13 -41.92 17.47 42.20
C SER A 13 -40.91 18.47 41.66
N LEU A 14 -40.61 19.55 42.42
CA LEU A 14 -39.56 20.51 42.07
C LEU A 14 -38.15 19.87 42.17
N PHE A 15 -37.94 19.07 43.23
CA PHE A 15 -36.70 18.34 43.44
C PHE A 15 -36.48 17.23 42.39
N CYS A 16 -37.51 16.47 42.03
CA CYS A 16 -37.47 15.54 40.89
C CYS A 16 -37.26 16.26 39.55
N GLY A 17 -37.88 17.40 39.32
CA GLY A 17 -37.65 18.24 38.14
C GLY A 17 -36.23 18.77 38.06
N LEU A 18 -35.63 19.22 39.17
CA LEU A 18 -34.24 19.63 39.28
C LEU A 18 -33.28 18.44 39.08
N LEU A 19 -33.61 17.27 39.67
CA LEU A 19 -32.83 16.04 39.52
C LEU A 19 -32.84 15.55 38.05
N VAL A 20 -33.98 15.63 37.36
CA VAL A 20 -34.10 15.34 35.94
C VAL A 20 -33.32 16.36 35.10
N LEU A 21 -33.37 17.64 35.45
CA LEU A 21 -32.56 18.69 34.80
C LEU A 21 -31.05 18.50 35.07
N CYS A 22 -30.64 18.06 36.24
CA CYS A 22 -29.26 17.70 36.58
C CYS A 22 -28.82 16.41 35.89
N LEU A 23 -29.71 15.43 35.73
CA LEU A 23 -29.44 14.18 34.99
C LEU A 23 -29.43 14.41 33.45
N CYS A 24 -30.21 15.38 32.98
CA CYS A 24 -30.17 15.83 31.59
C CYS A 24 -29.01 16.80 31.27
N SER A 25 -28.25 17.23 32.28
CA SER A 25 -26.94 17.86 32.14
C SER A 25 -25.86 16.81 31.89
N CYS A 26 -26.19 15.73 31.17
CA CYS A 26 -25.20 15.00 30.41
C CYS A 26 -24.43 16.06 29.61
N LYS A 27 -23.14 16.22 29.86
CA LYS A 27 -22.25 17.11 29.09
C LYS A 27 -22.59 16.86 27.63
N LYS A 28 -23.35 17.78 27.02
CA LYS A 28 -23.56 17.80 25.58
C LYS A 28 -22.15 17.88 25.03
N ALA A 29 -21.72 16.83 24.34
CA ALA A 29 -20.39 16.82 23.75
C ALA A 29 -20.29 18.11 22.95
N ASN A 30 -19.27 18.91 23.19
CA ASN A 30 -18.97 20.04 22.33
C ASN A 30 -18.35 19.45 21.05
N SER A 31 -19.22 18.96 20.15
CA SER A 31 -18.80 18.30 18.91
C SER A 31 -17.87 19.20 18.08
N GLU A 32 -18.09 20.51 18.08
CA GLU A 32 -17.23 21.46 17.39
C GLU A 32 -15.80 21.49 17.99
N LEU A 33 -15.67 21.42 19.30
CA LEU A 33 -14.36 21.36 19.97
C LEU A 33 -13.65 20.03 19.68
N VAL A 34 -14.40 18.92 19.68
CA VAL A 34 -13.85 17.58 19.35
C VAL A 34 -13.37 17.55 17.91
N ASP A 35 -14.20 18.04 16.99
CA ASP A 35 -13.87 18.13 15.57
C ASP A 35 -12.66 19.04 15.35
N HIS A 36 -12.58 20.17 16.05
CA HIS A 36 -11.41 21.06 16.00
C HIS A 36 -10.12 20.36 16.48
N TYR A 37 -10.16 19.60 17.58
CA TYR A 37 -8.98 18.85 18.03
C TYR A 37 -8.62 17.71 17.08
N ASN A 38 -9.58 17.04 16.47
CA ASN A 38 -9.33 16.03 15.45
C ASN A 38 -8.72 16.63 14.19
N ASP A 39 -9.19 17.79 13.76
CA ASP A 39 -8.60 18.53 12.63
C ASP A 39 -7.16 18.96 12.94
N LEU A 40 -6.88 19.44 14.14
CA LEU A 40 -5.51 19.74 14.58
C LEU A 40 -4.65 18.47 14.60
N SER A 41 -5.16 17.37 15.13
CA SER A 41 -4.47 16.08 15.10
C SER A 41 -4.09 15.69 13.68
N TYR A 42 -5.02 15.80 12.72
CA TYR A 42 -4.76 15.50 11.31
C TYR A 42 -3.75 16.46 10.67
N ILE A 43 -3.80 17.75 10.97
CA ILE A 43 -2.83 18.75 10.46
C ILE A 43 -1.38 18.38 10.85
N PHE A 44 -1.21 17.74 12.00
CA PHE A 44 0.11 17.31 12.47
C PHE A 44 0.56 15.93 11.97
N HIS A 45 -0.29 15.14 11.30
CA HIS A 45 0.03 13.76 10.85
C HIS A 45 1.41 13.64 10.18
N TYR A 46 1.74 14.57 9.29
CA TYR A 46 3.01 14.53 8.53
C TYR A 46 4.01 15.59 8.97
N LYS A 47 3.70 16.26 10.10
CA LYS A 47 4.52 17.33 10.65
C LYS A 47 5.19 16.94 11.97
N ASP A 48 4.41 16.39 12.90
CA ASP A 48 4.86 16.01 14.25
C ASP A 48 3.90 14.97 14.86
N ILE A 49 4.39 13.75 15.04
CA ILE A 49 3.56 12.65 15.54
C ILE A 49 3.18 12.81 17.02
N ASP A 50 3.99 13.49 17.82
CA ASP A 50 3.66 13.69 19.23
C ASP A 50 2.55 14.72 19.38
N SER A 51 2.54 15.78 18.58
CA SER A 51 1.41 16.71 18.48
C SER A 51 0.14 16.02 17.95
N THR A 52 0.27 15.13 16.95
CA THR A 52 -0.84 14.29 16.47
C THR A 52 -1.46 13.51 17.61
N LEU A 53 -0.65 12.81 18.41
CA LEU A 53 -1.11 12.05 19.57
C LEU A 53 -1.74 12.96 20.65
N TYR A 54 -1.12 14.09 20.95
CA TYR A 54 -1.61 15.04 21.91
C TYR A 54 -3.02 15.54 21.58
N TYR A 55 -3.24 15.99 20.34
CA TYR A 55 -4.55 16.49 19.92
C TYR A 55 -5.59 15.38 19.80
N SER A 56 -5.22 14.17 19.38
CA SER A 56 -6.13 13.03 19.40
C SER A 56 -6.61 12.69 20.81
N GLN A 57 -5.72 12.75 21.82
CA GLN A 57 -6.08 12.55 23.23
C GLN A 57 -6.97 13.68 23.76
N LYS A 58 -6.73 14.92 23.35
CA LYS A 58 -7.60 16.06 23.69
C LYS A 58 -9.01 15.89 23.12
N ALA A 59 -9.11 15.48 21.84
CA ALA A 59 -10.38 15.19 21.19
C ALA A 59 -11.12 14.06 21.94
N LEU A 60 -10.43 12.96 22.24
CA LEU A 60 -10.99 11.82 22.96
C LEU A 60 -11.52 12.22 24.35
N SER A 61 -10.77 13.03 25.09
CA SER A 61 -11.16 13.50 26.43
C SER A 61 -12.39 14.43 26.39
N ALA A 62 -12.58 15.18 25.31
CA ALA A 62 -13.69 16.11 25.13
C ALA A 62 -14.95 15.44 24.53
N ALA A 63 -14.81 14.26 23.92
CA ALA A 63 -15.83 13.68 23.04
C ALA A 63 -17.10 13.15 23.77
N ALA A 64 -17.06 12.94 25.11
CA ALA A 64 -18.21 12.45 25.89
C ALA A 64 -19.01 11.34 25.14
N ASN A 65 -20.21 11.63 24.66
CA ASN A 65 -21.07 10.69 23.90
C ASN A 65 -21.00 10.86 22.38
N TYR A 66 -20.08 11.69 21.88
CA TYR A 66 -19.91 11.89 20.43
C TYR A 66 -19.08 10.75 19.82
N SER A 67 -19.74 9.65 19.42
CA SER A 67 -19.11 8.41 18.94
C SER A 67 -18.26 8.61 17.69
N ALA A 68 -18.76 9.40 16.69
CA ALA A 68 -18.00 9.68 15.47
C ALA A 68 -16.71 10.45 15.77
N GLY A 69 -16.76 11.46 16.63
CA GLY A 69 -15.55 12.21 17.02
C GLY A 69 -14.56 11.38 17.83
N LYS A 70 -15.04 10.43 18.66
CA LYS A 70 -14.17 9.44 19.32
C LYS A 70 -13.50 8.52 18.32
N ALA A 71 -14.26 8.01 17.36
CA ALA A 71 -13.76 7.12 16.32
C ALA A 71 -12.64 7.80 15.50
N GLU A 72 -12.85 9.05 15.12
CA GLU A 72 -11.82 9.84 14.46
C GLU A 72 -10.56 10.03 15.32
N SER A 73 -10.75 10.27 16.63
CA SER A 73 -9.64 10.38 17.58
C SER A 73 -8.83 9.09 17.68
N TYR A 74 -9.52 7.93 17.74
CA TYR A 74 -8.86 6.62 17.73
C TYR A 74 -8.13 6.36 16.41
N ASN A 75 -8.72 6.72 15.27
CA ASN A 75 -8.06 6.62 13.97
C ASN A 75 -6.78 7.48 13.91
N ASN A 76 -6.83 8.71 14.41
CA ASN A 76 -5.65 9.58 14.47
C ASN A 76 -4.57 9.06 15.43
N ARG A 77 -4.97 8.41 16.53
CA ARG A 77 -4.05 7.74 17.45
C ARG A 77 -3.43 6.51 16.82
N ALA A 78 -4.21 5.68 16.13
CA ALA A 78 -3.72 4.48 15.45
C ALA A 78 -2.69 4.82 14.38
N PHE A 79 -2.83 5.97 13.68
CA PHE A 79 -1.80 6.48 12.77
C PHE A 79 -0.45 6.61 13.47
N VAL A 80 -0.40 7.19 14.67
CA VAL A 80 0.85 7.35 15.45
C VAL A 80 1.41 5.99 15.87
N GLU A 81 0.55 5.08 16.34
CA GLU A 81 0.93 3.73 16.76
C GLU A 81 1.51 2.92 15.59
N LEU A 82 0.96 3.09 14.38
CA LEU A 82 1.49 2.51 13.13
C LEU A 82 2.88 3.06 12.79
N MET A 83 3.09 4.38 12.90
CA MET A 83 4.40 5.00 12.63
C MET A 83 5.46 4.53 13.63
N LYS A 84 5.09 4.36 14.90
CA LYS A 84 5.97 3.84 15.96
C LYS A 84 6.13 2.31 15.91
N MET A 85 5.50 1.62 14.95
CA MET A 85 5.43 0.15 14.85
C MET A 85 4.89 -0.54 16.11
N GLU A 86 4.02 0.13 16.86
CA GLU A 86 3.29 -0.44 17.98
C GLU A 86 2.04 -1.19 17.47
N TYR A 87 2.26 -2.19 16.61
CA TYR A 87 1.22 -2.80 15.78
C TYR A 87 0.10 -3.48 16.56
N GLU A 88 0.39 -4.10 17.69
CA GLU A 88 -0.62 -4.69 18.56
C GLU A 88 -1.53 -3.60 19.16
N LYS A 89 -0.95 -2.47 19.57
CA LYS A 89 -1.74 -1.34 20.07
C LYS A 89 -2.57 -0.73 18.95
N ALA A 90 -1.97 -0.52 17.76
CA ALA A 90 -2.67 0.01 16.59
C ALA A 90 -3.87 -0.88 16.22
N TYR A 91 -3.69 -2.20 16.21
CA TYR A 91 -4.77 -3.16 15.96
C TYR A 91 -5.91 -2.98 16.99
N ASN A 92 -5.61 -3.00 18.28
CA ASN A 92 -6.61 -2.86 19.34
C ASN A 92 -7.30 -1.49 19.31
N THR A 93 -6.56 -0.43 18.96
CA THR A 93 -7.11 0.93 18.81
C THR A 93 -8.08 0.99 17.63
N LEU A 94 -7.75 0.37 16.49
CA LEU A 94 -8.61 0.30 15.30
C LEU A 94 -9.81 -0.62 15.53
N ASP A 95 -9.61 -1.75 16.22
CA ASP A 95 -10.71 -2.67 16.57
C ASP A 95 -11.76 -1.97 17.46
N THR A 96 -11.32 -1.08 18.35
CA THR A 96 -12.21 -0.24 19.14
C THR A 96 -13.11 0.64 18.25
N VAL A 97 -12.64 1.13 17.11
CA VAL A 97 -13.44 1.96 16.19
C VAL A 97 -14.66 1.21 15.67
N TYR A 98 -14.52 -0.08 15.34
CA TYR A 98 -15.63 -0.91 14.82
C TYR A 98 -16.75 -1.14 15.85
N THR A 99 -16.40 -1.16 17.13
CA THR A 99 -17.38 -1.33 18.21
C THR A 99 -18.00 -0.02 18.67
N LEU A 100 -17.34 1.11 18.37
CA LEU A 100 -17.68 2.42 18.91
C LEU A 100 -18.70 3.18 18.05
N THR A 101 -18.67 3.01 16.73
CA THR A 101 -19.43 3.84 15.80
C THR A 101 -19.94 3.06 14.59
N ASP A 102 -21.06 3.55 14.03
CA ASP A 102 -21.59 3.15 12.72
C ASP A 102 -21.25 4.15 11.60
N ASN A 103 -20.48 5.19 11.92
CA ASN A 103 -20.04 6.20 10.95
C ASN A 103 -19.18 5.56 9.86
N GLN A 104 -19.74 5.45 8.64
CA GLN A 104 -19.10 4.75 7.53
C GLN A 104 -17.76 5.37 7.10
N LEU A 105 -17.58 6.68 7.25
CA LEU A 105 -16.33 7.35 6.90
C LEU A 105 -15.21 7.01 7.88
N GLU A 106 -15.49 7.01 9.19
CA GLU A 106 -14.47 6.63 10.18
C GLU A 106 -14.18 5.13 10.15
N LEU A 107 -15.17 4.29 9.83
CA LEU A 107 -14.97 2.87 9.56
C LEU A 107 -14.12 2.63 8.31
N LEU A 108 -14.31 3.44 7.24
CA LEU A 108 -13.45 3.40 6.06
C LEU A 108 -12.00 3.76 6.41
N VAL A 109 -11.78 4.80 7.22
CA VAL A 109 -10.42 5.16 7.67
C VAL A 109 -9.80 4.03 8.50
N ALA A 110 -10.57 3.37 9.36
CA ALA A 110 -10.08 2.22 10.13
C ALA A 110 -9.70 1.05 9.22
N ASP A 111 -10.56 0.69 8.24
CA ASP A 111 -10.26 -0.36 7.26
C ASP A 111 -8.94 -0.06 6.52
N VAL A 112 -8.76 1.17 6.05
CA VAL A 112 -7.54 1.60 5.32
C VAL A 112 -6.29 1.51 6.20
N GLN A 113 -6.39 1.89 7.47
CA GLN A 113 -5.27 1.74 8.41
C GLN A 113 -4.99 0.27 8.75
N MET A 114 -6.02 -0.58 8.86
CA MET A 114 -5.86 -2.03 8.98
C MET A 114 -5.17 -2.63 7.74
N MET A 115 -5.53 -2.17 6.53
CA MET A 115 -4.79 -2.55 5.30
C MET A 115 -3.31 -2.21 5.41
N ARG A 116 -2.95 -1.01 5.87
CA ARG A 116 -1.56 -0.59 6.08
C ARG A 116 -0.85 -1.46 7.11
N LEU A 117 -1.52 -1.77 8.21
CA LEU A 117 -1.01 -2.68 9.25
C LEU A 117 -0.70 -4.06 8.69
N CYS A 118 -1.67 -4.64 7.97
CA CYS A 118 -1.53 -5.95 7.34
C CYS A 118 -0.42 -5.97 6.29
N GLN A 119 -0.31 -4.93 5.46
CA GLN A 119 0.77 -4.77 4.49
C GLN A 119 2.14 -4.79 5.16
N ARG A 120 2.32 -4.00 6.23
CA ARG A 120 3.61 -3.93 6.95
C ARG A 120 3.99 -5.24 7.66
N GLN A 121 2.99 -6.00 8.10
CA GLN A 121 3.17 -7.32 8.73
C GLN A 121 3.16 -8.50 7.76
N SER A 122 2.98 -8.24 6.45
CA SER A 122 2.84 -9.27 5.40
C SER A 122 1.67 -10.23 5.65
N LYS A 123 0.59 -9.75 6.31
CA LYS A 123 -0.67 -10.48 6.54
C LYS A 123 -1.59 -10.32 5.33
N ASN A 124 -1.32 -11.11 4.30
CA ASN A 124 -1.95 -10.89 3.00
C ASN A 124 -3.46 -11.19 3.00
N LYS A 125 -3.90 -12.25 3.68
CA LYS A 125 -5.33 -12.60 3.77
C LYS A 125 -6.12 -11.45 4.42
N ASP A 126 -5.69 -11.02 5.60
CA ASP A 126 -6.36 -9.96 6.34
C ASP A 126 -6.37 -8.65 5.55
N PHE A 127 -5.30 -8.38 4.76
CA PHE A 127 -5.25 -7.23 3.86
C PHE A 127 -6.42 -7.23 2.85
N TYR A 128 -6.70 -8.38 2.21
CA TYR A 128 -7.79 -8.50 1.25
C TYR A 128 -9.17 -8.34 1.90
N ASP A 129 -9.34 -8.87 3.10
CA ASP A 129 -10.59 -8.75 3.85
C ASP A 129 -10.89 -7.28 4.16
N PHE A 130 -9.91 -6.52 4.67
CA PHE A 130 -10.08 -5.08 4.91
C PHE A 130 -10.20 -4.28 3.62
N GLN A 131 -9.48 -4.64 2.55
CA GLN A 131 -9.60 -3.99 1.24
C GLN A 131 -11.02 -4.14 0.69
N TYR A 132 -11.61 -5.31 0.80
CA TYR A 132 -12.98 -5.56 0.35
C TYR A 132 -14.00 -4.71 1.13
N GLN A 133 -13.85 -4.66 2.46
CA GLN A 133 -14.70 -3.83 3.32
C GLN A 133 -14.56 -2.34 2.97
N ALA A 134 -13.31 -1.85 2.88
CA ALA A 134 -13.01 -0.47 2.52
C ALA A 134 -13.61 -0.10 1.15
N GLN A 135 -13.46 -0.95 0.14
CA GLN A 135 -14.01 -0.72 -1.19
C GLN A 135 -15.54 -0.60 -1.16
N GLY A 136 -16.21 -1.48 -0.41
CA GLY A 136 -17.65 -1.44 -0.26
C GLY A 136 -18.17 -0.19 0.44
N ARG A 137 -17.45 0.28 1.49
CA ARG A 137 -17.77 1.53 2.19
C ARG A 137 -17.50 2.75 1.31
N LEU A 138 -16.33 2.78 0.67
CA LEU A 138 -15.94 3.89 -0.21
C LEU A 138 -16.98 4.12 -1.30
N LYS A 139 -17.42 3.05 -1.97
CA LYS A 139 -18.46 3.14 -3.01
C LYS A 139 -19.74 3.79 -2.49
N ARG A 140 -20.25 3.35 -1.33
CA ARG A 140 -21.46 3.93 -0.72
C ARG A 140 -21.29 5.40 -0.35
N ILE A 141 -20.14 5.76 0.24
CA ILE A 141 -19.88 7.15 0.64
C ILE A 141 -19.74 8.05 -0.59
N GLN A 142 -19.17 7.55 -1.70
CA GLN A 142 -19.06 8.29 -2.95
C GLN A 142 -20.43 8.61 -3.57
N GLU A 143 -21.41 7.69 -3.47
CA GLU A 143 -22.79 7.94 -3.91
C GLU A 143 -23.43 9.10 -3.13
N GLU A 144 -23.06 9.28 -1.86
CA GLU A 144 -23.58 10.32 -0.97
C GLU A 144 -22.61 11.54 -0.85
N LYS A 145 -21.52 11.60 -1.60
CA LYS A 145 -20.45 12.62 -1.47
C LYS A 145 -20.98 14.06 -1.47
N ASN A 146 -22.03 14.32 -2.28
CA ASN A 146 -22.58 15.67 -2.41
C ASN A 146 -23.28 16.17 -1.13
N THR A 147 -23.77 15.26 -0.29
CA THR A 147 -24.47 15.59 0.97
C THR A 147 -23.52 15.85 2.12
N LEU A 148 -22.25 15.44 1.99
CA LEU A 148 -21.25 15.60 3.03
C LEU A 148 -20.89 17.07 3.28
N SER A 149 -20.68 17.42 4.55
CA SER A 149 -20.12 18.72 4.93
C SER A 149 -18.72 18.92 4.36
N LYS A 150 -18.27 20.18 4.27
CA LYS A 150 -16.90 20.48 3.78
C LYS A 150 -15.81 19.75 4.57
N ARG A 151 -15.95 19.62 5.89
CA ARG A 151 -15.04 18.89 6.77
C ARG A 151 -15.00 17.41 6.41
N LEU A 152 -16.17 16.78 6.28
CA LEU A 152 -16.26 15.36 5.94
C LEU A 152 -15.77 15.07 4.51
N LYS A 153 -15.99 15.98 3.55
CA LYS A 153 -15.40 15.87 2.21
C LYS A 153 -13.86 15.83 2.27
N LYS A 154 -13.25 16.68 3.09
CA LYS A 154 -11.80 16.67 3.29
C LYS A 154 -11.34 15.35 3.93
N ARG A 155 -12.08 14.85 4.92
CA ARG A 155 -11.80 13.55 5.54
C ARG A 155 -11.94 12.38 4.56
N LEU A 156 -12.90 12.47 3.64
CA LEU A 156 -13.07 11.48 2.55
C LEU A 156 -11.88 11.49 1.59
N ILE A 157 -11.35 12.67 1.23
CA ILE A 157 -10.14 12.77 0.38
C ILE A 157 -8.98 11.99 1.01
N TYR A 158 -8.76 12.14 2.31
CA TYR A 158 -7.77 11.36 3.05
C TYR A 158 -8.02 9.86 2.91
N ALA A 159 -9.21 9.39 3.26
CA ALA A 159 -9.54 7.96 3.25
C ALA A 159 -9.45 7.35 1.85
N GLU A 160 -9.98 8.03 0.84
CA GLU A 160 -9.99 7.61 -0.56
C GLU A 160 -8.57 7.53 -1.14
N THR A 161 -7.78 8.58 -0.93
CA THR A 161 -6.39 8.61 -1.42
C THR A 161 -5.55 7.51 -0.77
N GLU A 162 -5.61 7.38 0.55
CA GLU A 162 -4.88 6.32 1.27
C GLU A 162 -5.31 4.92 0.84
N PHE A 163 -6.61 4.69 0.60
CA PHE A 163 -7.12 3.43 0.07
C PHE A 163 -6.45 3.05 -1.26
N TYR A 164 -6.42 3.97 -2.22
CA TYR A 164 -5.83 3.70 -3.53
C TYR A 164 -4.30 3.58 -3.46
N LEU A 165 -3.64 4.43 -2.67
CA LEU A 165 -2.18 4.37 -2.50
C LEU A 165 -1.73 3.05 -1.85
N ILE A 166 -2.37 2.63 -0.76
CA ILE A 166 -2.03 1.38 -0.08
C ILE A 166 -2.33 0.18 -0.99
N THR A 167 -3.46 0.19 -1.69
CA THR A 167 -3.83 -0.85 -2.66
C THR A 167 -2.80 -0.94 -3.78
N SER A 168 -2.41 0.20 -4.36
CA SER A 168 -1.40 0.26 -5.42
C SER A 168 -0.05 -0.27 -4.93
N THR A 169 0.42 0.23 -3.80
CA THR A 169 1.70 -0.17 -3.22
C THR A 169 1.72 -1.66 -2.89
N TYR A 170 0.64 -2.19 -2.31
CA TYR A 170 0.53 -3.61 -2.01
C TYR A 170 0.60 -4.46 -3.29
N TYR A 171 -0.16 -4.12 -4.32
CA TYR A 171 -0.13 -4.83 -5.59
C TYR A 171 1.24 -4.79 -6.26
N PHE A 172 1.94 -3.67 -6.17
CA PHE A 172 3.32 -3.55 -6.67
C PHE A 172 4.26 -4.52 -5.95
N TYR A 173 4.20 -4.58 -4.60
CA TYR A 173 5.04 -5.48 -3.82
C TYR A 173 4.80 -6.97 -4.09
N ILE A 174 3.58 -7.37 -4.43
CA ILE A 174 3.28 -8.75 -4.78
C ILE A 174 3.46 -9.04 -6.28
N GLY A 175 3.97 -8.08 -7.07
CA GLY A 175 4.27 -8.25 -8.50
C GLY A 175 3.05 -8.17 -9.42
N LEU A 176 1.97 -7.53 -8.99
CA LEU A 176 0.77 -7.27 -9.76
C LEU A 176 0.80 -5.83 -10.34
N ASP A 177 1.70 -5.57 -11.31
CA ASP A 177 1.96 -4.23 -11.85
C ASP A 177 0.70 -3.58 -12.46
N LYS A 178 -0.07 -4.31 -13.29
CA LYS A 178 -1.28 -3.75 -13.90
C LYS A 178 -2.36 -3.36 -12.89
N PRO A 179 -2.74 -4.19 -11.90
CA PRO A 179 -3.63 -3.80 -10.81
C PRO A 179 -3.09 -2.62 -9.98
N SER A 180 -1.78 -2.57 -9.74
CA SER A 180 -1.13 -1.46 -9.03
C SER A 180 -1.35 -0.14 -9.76
N ILE A 181 -1.01 -0.07 -11.05
CA ILE A 181 -1.19 1.11 -11.89
C ILE A 181 -2.68 1.50 -11.98
N LYS A 182 -3.58 0.50 -12.11
CA LYS A 182 -5.02 0.75 -12.14
C LYS A 182 -5.52 1.39 -10.85
N ALA A 183 -5.05 0.93 -9.69
CA ALA A 183 -5.40 1.53 -8.40
C ALA A 183 -4.93 2.99 -8.33
N MET A 184 -3.69 3.27 -8.72
CA MET A 184 -3.14 4.63 -8.73
C MET A 184 -3.91 5.59 -9.65
N LYS A 185 -4.36 5.12 -10.81
CA LYS A 185 -5.14 5.91 -11.79
C LYS A 185 -6.53 6.34 -11.30
N ASN A 186 -7.04 5.80 -10.18
CA ASN A 186 -8.27 6.30 -9.58
C ASN A 186 -8.07 7.62 -8.82
N ILE A 187 -6.83 8.02 -8.56
CA ILE A 187 -6.52 9.30 -7.94
C ILE A 187 -6.37 10.34 -9.07
N ASP A 188 -7.24 11.35 -9.07
CA ASP A 188 -7.13 12.48 -9.98
C ASP A 188 -6.21 13.55 -9.37
N PRO A 189 -4.98 13.74 -9.89
CA PRO A 189 -4.03 14.71 -9.35
C PRO A 189 -4.48 16.15 -9.47
N GLU A 190 -5.36 16.48 -10.44
CA GLU A 190 -5.89 17.83 -10.66
C GLU A 190 -7.24 18.04 -9.94
N GLY A 191 -7.78 16.99 -9.32
CA GLY A 191 -9.07 17.01 -8.64
C GLY A 191 -9.02 17.47 -7.18
N ASP A 192 -9.95 16.92 -6.40
CA ASP A 192 -10.17 17.29 -4.98
C ASP A 192 -8.92 17.09 -4.09
N ILE A 193 -8.00 16.19 -4.45
CA ILE A 193 -6.76 15.93 -3.72
C ILE A 193 -5.90 17.20 -3.53
N GLN A 194 -6.00 18.17 -4.44
CA GLN A 194 -5.27 19.45 -4.35
C GLN A 194 -5.63 20.24 -3.09
N SER A 195 -6.81 20.02 -2.53
CA SER A 195 -7.25 20.65 -1.29
C SER A 195 -6.62 20.04 -0.02
N ASP A 196 -6.01 18.85 -0.13
CA ASP A 196 -5.25 18.18 0.93
C ASP A 196 -3.80 18.00 0.52
N LYS A 197 -2.95 18.93 0.93
CA LYS A 197 -1.54 18.91 0.53
C LYS A 197 -0.77 17.70 1.07
N GLY A 198 -1.16 17.13 2.21
CA GLY A 198 -0.57 15.90 2.73
C GLY A 198 -0.80 14.71 1.79
N GLN A 199 -2.02 14.57 1.30
CA GLN A 199 -2.40 13.51 0.38
C GLN A 199 -1.86 13.74 -1.04
N TYR A 200 -1.82 14.98 -1.49
CA TYR A 200 -1.18 15.32 -2.78
C TYR A 200 0.32 14.97 -2.78
N LEU A 201 1.02 15.25 -1.69
CA LEU A 201 2.43 14.86 -1.53
C LEU A 201 2.61 13.34 -1.44
N ALA A 202 1.67 12.64 -0.78
CA ALA A 202 1.66 11.17 -0.77
C ALA A 202 1.54 10.61 -2.19
N TYR A 203 0.66 11.17 -3.01
CA TYR A 203 0.51 10.80 -4.42
C TYR A 203 1.81 11.06 -5.20
N LEU A 204 2.36 12.29 -5.16
CA LEU A 204 3.60 12.63 -5.86
C LEU A 204 4.77 11.71 -5.48
N TYR A 205 4.91 11.42 -4.20
CA TYR A 205 5.95 10.50 -3.73
C TYR A 205 5.74 9.09 -4.30
N ASN A 206 4.52 8.55 -4.26
CA ASN A 206 4.28 7.18 -4.70
C ASN A 206 4.49 7.01 -6.21
N ILE A 207 4.09 7.98 -7.06
CA ILE A 207 4.38 7.91 -8.49
C ILE A 207 5.87 8.14 -8.80
N GLY A 208 6.56 8.93 -7.99
CA GLY A 208 8.00 9.19 -8.12
C GLY A 208 8.88 8.08 -7.53
N ALA A 209 8.36 7.26 -6.62
CA ALA A 209 9.11 6.15 -6.04
C ALA A 209 9.29 4.95 -6.99
N GLY A 210 8.60 4.94 -8.12
CA GLY A 210 8.74 3.96 -9.20
C GLY A 210 7.53 3.04 -9.39
N GLY A 211 7.49 2.44 -10.58
CA GLY A 211 6.49 1.43 -10.96
C GLY A 211 5.20 1.97 -11.54
N PHE A 212 5.00 3.27 -11.62
CA PHE A 212 3.82 3.87 -12.24
C PHE A 212 4.01 4.12 -13.75
N TYR A 213 5.16 4.64 -14.12
CA TYR A 213 5.51 4.89 -15.51
C TYR A 213 6.03 3.60 -16.15
N THR A 214 5.40 3.19 -17.27
CA THR A 214 5.73 1.93 -17.96
C THR A 214 6.07 2.11 -19.44
N ASN A 215 5.87 3.32 -19.96
CA ASN A 215 6.14 3.67 -21.36
C ASN A 215 7.33 4.62 -21.44
N GLY A 216 8.27 4.35 -22.32
CA GLY A 216 9.47 5.15 -22.54
C GLY A 216 10.77 4.38 -22.28
N SER A 217 11.89 5.02 -22.52
CA SER A 217 13.21 4.51 -22.15
C SER A 217 13.38 4.51 -20.61
N LYS A 218 14.37 3.77 -20.12
CA LYS A 218 14.68 3.76 -18.70
C LYS A 218 15.03 5.15 -18.17
N GLU A 219 15.71 5.94 -18.98
CA GLU A 219 16.11 7.30 -18.69
C GLU A 219 14.89 8.22 -18.56
N GLU A 220 13.96 8.18 -19.54
CA GLU A 220 12.73 8.98 -19.51
C GLU A 220 11.83 8.63 -18.33
N ILE A 221 11.71 7.34 -18.00
CA ILE A 221 10.96 6.89 -16.83
C ILE A 221 11.57 7.46 -15.55
N ASN A 222 12.90 7.31 -15.37
CA ASN A 222 13.58 7.84 -14.20
C ASN A 222 13.51 9.37 -14.11
N GLU A 223 13.51 10.08 -15.23
CA GLU A 223 13.34 11.54 -15.26
C GLU A 223 11.94 11.93 -14.77
N ALA A 224 10.88 11.30 -15.30
CA ALA A 224 9.51 11.57 -14.88
C ALA A 224 9.27 11.26 -13.39
N GLU A 225 9.84 10.15 -12.90
CA GLU A 225 9.78 9.77 -11.48
C GLU A 225 10.54 10.79 -10.61
N PHE A 226 11.75 11.18 -11.05
CA PHE A 226 12.58 12.15 -10.36
C PHE A 226 11.91 13.53 -10.27
N ASP A 227 11.25 14.00 -11.33
CA ASP A 227 10.54 15.27 -11.35
C ASP A 227 9.39 15.31 -10.33
N ASN A 228 8.64 14.21 -10.18
CA ASN A 228 7.60 14.11 -9.15
C ASN A 228 8.18 14.17 -7.73
N LEU A 229 9.33 13.54 -7.50
CA LEU A 229 10.01 13.59 -6.21
C LEU A 229 10.57 15.00 -5.91
N ILE A 230 11.12 15.69 -6.90
CA ILE A 230 11.54 17.09 -6.76
C ILE A 230 10.34 17.97 -6.41
N GLN A 231 9.22 17.82 -7.13
CA GLN A 231 8.00 18.56 -6.83
C GLN A 231 7.50 18.28 -5.41
N CYS A 232 7.49 17.00 -5.01
CA CYS A 232 7.14 16.60 -3.65
C CYS A 232 8.05 17.29 -2.61
N TYR A 233 9.38 17.24 -2.81
CA TYR A 233 10.34 17.86 -1.90
C TYR A 233 10.16 19.38 -1.79
N MET A 234 10.01 20.06 -2.93
CA MET A 234 9.84 21.52 -2.96
C MET A 234 8.56 21.98 -2.24
N ILE A 235 7.44 21.31 -2.51
CA ILE A 235 6.16 21.63 -1.86
C ILE A 235 6.25 21.31 -0.37
N ALA A 236 6.75 20.12 0.00
CA ALA A 236 6.88 19.70 1.40
C ALA A 236 7.77 20.66 2.21
N THR A 237 8.85 21.15 1.59
CA THR A 237 9.75 22.14 2.21
C THR A 237 9.02 23.48 2.42
N LYS A 238 8.30 23.95 1.40
CA LYS A 238 7.57 25.23 1.45
C LYS A 238 6.50 25.25 2.55
N ILE A 239 5.78 24.15 2.75
CA ILE A 239 4.67 24.09 3.72
C ILE A 239 5.05 23.46 5.06
N GLY A 240 6.33 23.04 5.22
CA GLY A 240 6.87 22.52 6.48
C GLY A 240 6.31 21.16 6.86
N LEU A 241 6.34 20.17 5.95
CA LEU A 241 5.96 18.77 6.19
C LEU A 241 7.20 17.87 6.15
N PRO A 242 7.93 17.70 7.27
CA PRO A 242 9.20 16.99 7.32
C PRO A 242 9.09 15.52 6.92
N TYR A 243 7.94 14.87 7.16
CA TYR A 243 7.71 13.50 6.74
C TYR A 243 7.82 13.35 5.22
N TRP A 244 7.17 14.23 4.46
CA TRP A 244 7.23 14.18 2.99
C TRP A 244 8.56 14.71 2.44
N GLN A 245 9.22 15.63 3.14
CA GLN A 245 10.61 16.00 2.80
C GLN A 245 11.54 14.79 2.88
N ALA A 246 11.43 14.02 3.97
CA ALA A 246 12.25 12.83 4.18
C ALA A 246 11.99 11.75 3.13
N ASN A 247 10.71 11.45 2.84
CA ASN A 247 10.34 10.49 1.80
C ASN A 247 10.88 10.90 0.42
N ALA A 248 10.69 12.17 0.05
CA ALA A 248 11.19 12.68 -1.24
C ALA A 248 12.71 12.61 -1.33
N LEU A 249 13.46 12.99 -0.28
CA LEU A 249 14.92 12.87 -0.24
C LEU A 249 15.39 11.41 -0.37
N GLN A 250 14.69 10.47 0.25
CA GLN A 250 14.98 9.04 0.12
C GLN A 250 14.76 8.56 -1.32
N GLY A 251 13.63 8.94 -1.93
CA GLY A 251 13.34 8.61 -3.33
C GLY A 251 14.36 9.21 -4.29
N LEU A 252 14.70 10.49 -4.13
CA LEU A 252 15.73 11.18 -4.91
C LEU A 252 17.10 10.51 -4.76
N SER A 253 17.47 10.11 -3.53
CA SER A 253 18.67 9.32 -3.29
C SER A 253 18.66 8.03 -4.10
N ASN A 254 17.55 7.27 -4.10
CA ASN A 254 17.45 6.00 -4.81
C ASN A 254 17.70 6.17 -6.33
N HIS A 255 17.13 7.21 -6.96
CA HIS A 255 17.36 7.50 -8.38
C HIS A 255 18.81 7.89 -8.69
N LEU A 256 19.49 8.56 -7.75
CA LEU A 256 20.87 9.01 -7.93
C LEU A 256 21.94 7.95 -7.57
N GLN A 257 21.57 6.77 -7.08
CA GLN A 257 22.53 5.71 -6.73
C GLN A 257 23.25 5.17 -7.97
N GLN A 258 22.52 4.84 -9.05
CA GLN A 258 23.11 4.27 -10.24
C GLN A 258 23.85 5.33 -11.07
N LYS A 259 25.15 5.14 -11.32
CA LYS A 259 26.04 6.12 -11.97
C LYS A 259 25.49 6.62 -13.33
N SER A 260 25.01 5.72 -14.22
CA SER A 260 24.48 6.11 -15.54
C SER A 260 23.27 7.03 -15.43
N ILE A 261 22.29 6.64 -14.60
CA ILE A 261 21.06 7.42 -14.36
C ILE A 261 21.40 8.74 -13.67
N ARG A 262 22.29 8.72 -12.68
CA ARG A 262 22.74 9.94 -11.98
C ARG A 262 23.32 10.95 -12.96
N ILE A 263 24.24 10.54 -13.87
CA ILE A 263 24.84 11.44 -14.85
C ILE A 263 23.76 12.03 -15.78
N TYR A 264 22.81 11.21 -16.21
CA TYR A 264 21.69 11.65 -17.04
C TYR A 264 20.82 12.68 -16.30
N LEU A 265 20.31 12.35 -15.11
CA LEU A 265 19.44 13.21 -14.31
C LEU A 265 20.12 14.53 -13.94
N MET A 266 21.41 14.50 -13.58
CA MET A 266 22.17 15.70 -13.24
C MET A 266 22.33 16.64 -14.44
N LYS A 267 22.44 16.09 -15.64
CA LYS A 267 22.52 16.89 -16.87
C LYS A 267 21.17 17.53 -17.23
N GLN A 268 20.08 16.78 -17.11
CA GLN A 268 18.75 17.26 -17.49
C GLN A 268 18.15 18.21 -16.46
N ASN A 269 18.42 18.00 -15.18
CA ASN A 269 17.75 18.66 -14.06
C ASN A 269 18.69 19.56 -13.24
N LEU A 270 19.63 20.25 -13.88
CA LEU A 270 20.63 21.11 -13.19
C LEU A 270 20.05 22.06 -12.13
N PRO A 271 18.94 22.81 -12.38
CA PRO A 271 18.37 23.72 -11.37
C PRO A 271 17.87 22.95 -10.14
N ALA A 272 17.18 21.81 -10.35
CA ALA A 272 16.67 20.98 -9.29
C ALA A 272 17.81 20.34 -8.48
N ILE A 273 18.83 19.83 -9.16
CA ILE A 273 20.05 19.29 -8.52
C ILE A 273 20.71 20.36 -7.64
N LYS A 274 20.89 21.58 -8.14
CA LYS A 274 21.44 22.68 -7.32
C LYS A 274 20.59 22.99 -6.10
N TYR A 275 19.28 22.90 -6.24
CA TYR A 275 18.35 23.14 -5.14
C TYR A 275 18.46 22.08 -4.03
N ILE A 276 18.51 20.78 -4.41
CA ILE A 276 18.62 19.69 -3.43
C ILE A 276 20.03 19.53 -2.87
N ASN A 277 21.07 19.90 -3.64
CA ASN A 277 22.48 19.85 -3.22
C ASN A 277 22.90 21.11 -2.46
N SER A 278 22.18 21.44 -1.39
CA SER A 278 22.42 22.64 -0.57
C SER A 278 23.80 22.65 0.12
N GLU A 279 24.42 21.50 0.27
CA GLU A 279 25.72 21.32 0.94
C GLU A 279 26.89 21.22 -0.06
N ASN A 280 26.64 21.45 -1.35
CA ASN A 280 27.65 21.39 -2.41
C ASN A 280 28.43 20.06 -2.45
N MET A 281 27.74 18.95 -2.22
CA MET A 281 28.33 17.63 -2.24
C MET A 281 28.82 17.26 -3.65
N PRO A 282 29.94 16.55 -3.78
CA PRO A 282 30.36 15.94 -5.04
C PRO A 282 29.27 15.02 -5.59
N ASP A 283 29.17 14.93 -6.92
CA ASP A 283 28.14 14.15 -7.63
C ASP A 283 28.04 12.70 -7.15
N SER A 284 29.20 12.06 -6.87
CA SER A 284 29.25 10.68 -6.39
C SER A 284 28.72 10.49 -4.97
N LEU A 285 28.71 11.54 -4.15
CA LEU A 285 28.30 11.50 -2.75
C LEU A 285 26.90 12.11 -2.54
N LEU A 286 26.33 12.77 -3.53
CA LEU A 286 25.03 13.44 -3.40
C LEU A 286 23.91 12.47 -2.97
N ALA A 287 23.84 11.27 -3.57
CA ALA A 287 22.86 10.26 -3.18
C ALA A 287 22.95 9.91 -1.68
N GLY A 288 24.16 9.70 -1.17
CA GLY A 288 24.43 9.43 0.24
C GLY A 288 24.03 10.59 1.16
N ASN A 289 24.33 11.82 0.74
CA ASN A 289 23.92 13.02 1.49
C ASN A 289 22.39 13.14 1.59
N LEU A 290 21.67 12.92 0.49
CA LEU A 290 20.21 12.95 0.51
C LEU A 290 19.61 11.84 1.40
N ALA A 291 20.21 10.63 1.37
CA ALA A 291 19.81 9.53 2.25
C ALA A 291 20.07 9.86 3.73
N GLN A 292 21.20 10.48 4.04
CA GLN A 292 21.53 10.91 5.39
C GLN A 292 20.55 11.96 5.92
N ARG A 293 20.24 12.98 5.13
CA ARG A 293 19.24 14.01 5.48
C ARG A 293 17.85 13.42 5.65
N SER A 294 17.47 12.44 4.83
CA SER A 294 16.23 11.69 4.99
C SER A 294 16.20 10.95 6.33
N LEU A 295 17.27 10.23 6.67
CA LEU A 295 17.41 9.52 7.95
C LEU A 295 17.26 10.45 9.16
N GLU A 296 17.88 11.63 9.11
CA GLU A 296 17.80 12.64 10.17
C GLU A 296 16.36 13.15 10.37
N LEU A 297 15.67 13.45 9.26
CA LEU A 297 14.29 13.89 9.30
C LEU A 297 13.34 12.80 9.84
N PHE A 298 13.48 11.54 9.39
CA PHE A 298 12.68 10.44 9.92
C PHE A 298 12.99 10.13 11.38
N THR A 299 14.26 10.23 11.79
CA THR A 299 14.67 10.07 13.19
C THR A 299 14.01 11.13 14.07
N LYS A 300 13.99 12.39 13.62
CA LYS A 300 13.31 13.47 14.31
C LYS A 300 11.79 13.31 14.31
N PHE A 301 11.23 12.82 13.22
CA PHE A 301 9.79 12.57 13.09
C PHE A 301 9.34 11.38 13.95
N GLY A 302 10.13 10.30 14.02
CA GLY A 302 9.88 9.12 14.84
C GLY A 302 9.18 7.97 14.11
N ASP A 303 9.20 7.89 12.76
CA ASP A 303 8.72 6.72 12.01
C ASP A 303 9.77 5.62 12.00
N VAL A 304 9.57 4.59 12.83
CA VAL A 304 10.52 3.49 13.02
C VAL A 304 10.75 2.68 11.75
N TYR A 305 9.71 2.47 10.95
CA TYR A 305 9.81 1.74 9.68
C TYR A 305 10.66 2.51 8.67
N GLN A 306 10.41 3.80 8.52
CA GLN A 306 11.14 4.66 7.60
C GLN A 306 12.59 4.92 8.03
N ILE A 307 12.86 4.98 9.34
CA ILE A 307 14.23 5.05 9.85
C ILE A 307 15.03 3.84 9.37
N ALA A 308 14.51 2.62 9.53
CA ALA A 308 15.18 1.41 9.05
C ALA A 308 15.30 1.38 7.51
N GLY A 309 14.28 1.83 6.79
CA GLY A 309 14.32 2.02 5.34
C GLY A 309 15.40 3.01 4.90
N SER A 310 15.58 4.11 5.62
CA SER A 310 16.61 5.12 5.32
C SER A 310 18.03 4.60 5.59
N TYR A 311 18.24 3.84 6.67
CA TYR A 311 19.51 3.13 6.88
C TYR A 311 19.84 2.19 5.73
N ARG A 312 18.85 1.46 5.22
CA ARG A 312 19.00 0.58 4.05
C ARG A 312 19.38 1.37 2.79
N THR A 313 18.72 2.50 2.53
CA THR A 313 19.05 3.38 1.40
C THR A 313 20.48 3.92 1.52
N LEU A 314 20.86 4.37 2.71
CA LEU A 314 22.21 4.87 2.99
C LEU A 314 23.27 3.76 2.82
N ALA A 315 22.97 2.54 3.25
CA ALA A 315 23.84 1.38 3.04
C ALA A 315 24.07 1.11 1.55
N THR A 316 23.02 1.23 0.72
CA THR A 316 23.15 1.09 -0.74
C THR A 316 24.08 2.18 -1.31
N CYS A 317 24.00 3.41 -0.81
CA CYS A 317 24.90 4.48 -1.23
C CYS A 317 26.36 4.18 -0.87
N TYR A 318 26.63 3.71 0.34
CA TYR A 318 27.99 3.28 0.74
C TYR A 318 28.47 2.09 -0.10
N TRP A 319 27.59 1.15 -0.38
CA TRP A 319 27.91 0.00 -1.24
C TRP A 319 28.35 0.44 -2.64
N GLN A 320 27.68 1.43 -3.23
CA GLN A 320 28.00 1.97 -4.56
C GLN A 320 29.37 2.66 -4.64
N ILE A 321 29.87 3.18 -3.52
CA ILE A 321 31.23 3.76 -3.43
C ILE A 321 32.25 2.77 -2.87
N HIS A 322 31.88 1.47 -2.79
CA HIS A 322 32.72 0.36 -2.29
C HIS A 322 33.12 0.44 -0.81
N ASP A 323 32.44 1.26 -0.01
CA ASP A 323 32.59 1.26 1.45
C ASP A 323 31.63 0.22 2.07
N TYR A 324 31.98 -1.04 1.91
CA TYR A 324 31.16 -2.16 2.39
C TYR A 324 31.03 -2.22 3.91
N ASN A 325 32.07 -1.73 4.64
CA ASN A 325 32.00 -1.70 6.10
C ASN A 325 30.99 -0.66 6.61
N ALA A 326 30.97 0.53 6.02
CA ALA A 326 29.94 1.52 6.33
C ALA A 326 28.53 1.02 5.94
N ALA A 327 28.39 0.33 4.80
CA ALA A 327 27.14 -0.30 4.42
C ALA A 327 26.67 -1.33 5.45
N ILE A 328 27.56 -2.23 5.91
CA ILE A 328 27.25 -3.22 6.96
C ILE A 328 26.81 -2.52 8.25
N ASN A 329 27.52 -1.48 8.68
CA ASN A 329 27.18 -0.73 9.89
C ASN A 329 25.79 -0.09 9.80
N CYS A 330 25.43 0.51 8.66
CA CYS A 330 24.10 1.07 8.44
C CYS A 330 23.02 -0.02 8.53
N LEU A 331 23.21 -1.17 7.88
CA LEU A 331 22.26 -2.28 7.90
C LEU A 331 22.13 -2.92 9.29
N GLN A 332 23.23 -3.02 10.03
CA GLN A 332 23.18 -3.46 11.43
C GLN A 332 22.41 -2.47 12.31
N ASN A 333 22.61 -1.17 12.10
CA ASN A 333 21.88 -0.13 12.82
C ASN A 333 20.38 -0.20 12.51
N ALA A 334 19.99 -0.44 11.24
CA ALA A 334 18.59 -0.67 10.88
C ALA A 334 17.93 -1.78 11.71
N LEU A 335 18.66 -2.87 11.99
CA LEU A 335 18.14 -4.00 12.79
C LEU A 335 18.21 -3.75 14.31
N LYS A 336 19.13 -2.91 14.78
CA LYS A 336 19.38 -2.70 16.23
C LYS A 336 18.64 -1.53 16.82
N THR A 337 18.33 -0.50 16.03
CA THR A 337 17.75 0.77 16.51
C THR A 337 16.42 0.56 17.22
N ASN A 338 15.56 -0.32 16.69
CA ASN A 338 14.29 -0.62 17.33
C ASN A 338 13.90 -2.09 17.08
N LYS A 339 13.63 -2.84 18.17
CA LYS A 339 13.22 -4.25 18.07
C LYS A 339 11.86 -4.45 17.36
N ALA A 340 11.01 -3.43 17.31
CA ALA A 340 9.73 -3.50 16.61
C ALA A 340 9.89 -3.81 15.11
N ILE A 341 11.06 -3.51 14.51
CA ILE A 341 11.35 -3.79 13.10
C ILE A 341 11.17 -5.27 12.73
N TYR A 342 11.35 -6.19 13.68
CA TYR A 342 11.15 -7.62 13.47
C TYR A 342 9.69 -8.01 13.20
N GLN A 343 8.74 -7.09 13.35
CA GLN A 343 7.35 -7.25 12.96
C GLN A 343 7.10 -6.88 11.48
N ALA A 344 8.13 -6.48 10.73
CA ALA A 344 8.06 -6.13 9.30
C ALA A 344 8.93 -7.10 8.47
N PRO A 345 8.44 -8.31 8.16
CA PRO A 345 9.25 -9.38 7.57
C PRO A 345 9.85 -9.00 6.21
N ASP A 346 9.13 -8.25 5.36
CA ASP A 346 9.65 -7.82 4.06
C ASP A 346 10.81 -6.84 4.18
N LEU A 347 10.75 -5.92 5.14
CA LEU A 347 11.85 -4.98 5.39
C LEU A 347 13.06 -5.71 5.97
N ILE A 348 12.85 -6.63 6.91
CA ILE A 348 13.92 -7.50 7.43
C ILE A 348 14.55 -8.32 6.32
N ALA A 349 13.75 -8.96 5.45
CA ALA A 349 14.25 -9.74 4.33
C ALA A 349 15.18 -8.89 3.45
N SER A 350 14.76 -7.68 3.07
CA SER A 350 15.58 -6.81 2.22
C SER A 350 16.86 -6.31 2.90
N ILE A 351 16.84 -6.07 4.22
CA ILE A 351 18.05 -5.71 4.99
C ILE A 351 18.99 -6.92 5.08
N ARG A 352 18.47 -8.12 5.30
CA ARG A 352 19.27 -9.36 5.39
C ARG A 352 19.91 -9.72 4.05
N GLU A 353 19.19 -9.53 2.95
CA GLU A 353 19.75 -9.67 1.60
C GLU A 353 20.96 -8.76 1.40
N GLN A 354 20.80 -7.47 1.66
CA GLN A 354 21.91 -6.51 1.51
C GLN A 354 23.07 -6.79 2.47
N LEU A 355 22.81 -7.25 3.71
CA LEU A 355 23.84 -7.69 4.63
C LEU A 355 24.61 -8.88 4.09
N SER A 356 23.93 -9.87 3.52
CA SER A 356 24.56 -11.04 2.91
C SER A 356 25.53 -10.62 1.80
N VAL A 357 25.07 -9.76 0.87
CA VAL A 357 25.91 -9.24 -0.22
C VAL A 357 27.08 -8.44 0.31
N SER A 358 26.84 -7.55 1.29
CA SER A 358 27.89 -6.70 1.87
C SER A 358 28.95 -7.51 2.62
N TYR A 359 28.56 -8.55 3.38
CA TYR A 359 29.48 -9.46 4.03
C TYR A 359 30.28 -10.31 3.04
N SER A 360 29.65 -10.71 1.92
CA SER A 360 30.37 -11.39 0.84
C SER A 360 31.46 -10.49 0.25
N ALA A 361 31.18 -9.21 0.05
CA ALA A 361 32.14 -8.25 -0.50
C ALA A 361 33.38 -8.02 0.40
N VAL A 362 33.26 -8.24 1.72
CA VAL A 362 34.38 -8.19 2.67
C VAL A 362 34.93 -9.58 3.04
N ASN A 363 34.60 -10.63 2.28
CA ASN A 363 35.02 -12.02 2.48
C ASN A 363 34.56 -12.65 3.82
N ALA A 364 33.59 -12.11 4.49
CA ALA A 364 33.00 -12.65 5.71
C ALA A 364 31.95 -13.72 5.41
N LYS A 365 32.37 -14.87 4.82
CA LYS A 365 31.49 -15.92 4.28
C LYS A 365 30.46 -16.42 5.28
N GLN A 366 30.83 -16.71 6.51
CA GLN A 366 29.90 -17.24 7.53
C GLN A 366 28.76 -16.25 7.82
N LEU A 367 29.06 -14.94 7.92
CA LEU A 367 28.08 -13.89 8.16
C LEU A 367 27.22 -13.67 6.91
N SER A 368 27.80 -13.76 5.73
CA SER A 368 27.05 -13.73 4.46
C SER A 368 26.03 -14.86 4.38
N ASP A 369 26.47 -16.12 4.59
CA ASP A 369 25.60 -17.30 4.54
C ASP A 369 24.50 -17.22 5.61
N PHE A 370 24.82 -16.80 6.83
CA PHE A 370 23.86 -16.60 7.90
C PHE A 370 22.74 -15.62 7.50
N ASN A 371 23.09 -14.47 6.96
CA ASN A 371 22.09 -13.47 6.54
C ASN A 371 21.31 -13.93 5.31
N ARG A 372 21.95 -14.63 4.37
CA ARG A 372 21.31 -15.21 3.21
C ARG A 372 20.23 -16.23 3.59
N ASN A 373 20.54 -17.12 4.53
CA ASN A 373 19.58 -18.13 4.97
C ASN A 373 18.33 -17.48 5.60
N ILE A 374 18.51 -16.48 6.49
CA ILE A 374 17.37 -15.75 7.05
C ILE A 374 16.55 -15.06 5.95
N TYR A 375 17.22 -14.44 4.97
CA TYR A 375 16.56 -13.83 3.82
C TYR A 375 15.72 -14.83 3.04
N LEU A 376 16.29 -16.00 2.73
CA LEU A 376 15.61 -17.05 1.97
C LEU A 376 14.40 -17.63 2.75
N ASP A 377 14.55 -17.87 4.05
CA ASP A 377 13.47 -18.34 4.91
C ASP A 377 12.30 -17.34 4.94
N LEU A 378 12.59 -16.05 5.11
CA LEU A 378 11.58 -15.01 5.09
C LEU A 378 10.91 -14.85 3.70
N GLN A 379 11.71 -14.96 2.63
CA GLN A 379 11.18 -14.91 1.25
C GLN A 379 10.28 -16.10 0.96
N GLU A 380 10.65 -17.30 1.37
CA GLU A 380 9.82 -18.48 1.17
C GLU A 380 8.49 -18.33 1.92
N GLN A 381 8.53 -17.95 3.19
CA GLN A 381 7.36 -17.74 4.02
C GLN A 381 6.42 -16.69 3.42
N THR A 382 6.93 -15.50 3.08
CA THR A 382 6.12 -14.40 2.55
C THR A 382 5.65 -14.64 1.11
N ARG A 383 6.44 -15.39 0.27
CA ARG A 383 6.12 -15.64 -1.14
C ARG A 383 5.06 -16.70 -1.33
N GLN A 384 5.12 -17.78 -0.57
CA GLN A 384 4.10 -18.84 -0.63
C GLN A 384 2.75 -18.30 -0.17
N ASP A 385 2.73 -17.58 0.93
CA ASP A 385 1.52 -16.95 1.45
C ASP A 385 0.93 -15.95 0.43
N ARG A 386 1.74 -15.10 -0.18
CA ARG A 386 1.30 -14.13 -1.20
C ARG A 386 0.64 -14.77 -2.41
N TYR A 387 1.22 -15.84 -2.92
CA TYR A 387 0.72 -16.52 -4.11
C TYR A 387 -0.59 -17.26 -3.82
N TYR A 388 -0.63 -18.01 -2.72
CA TYR A 388 -1.82 -18.78 -2.34
C TYR A 388 -2.98 -17.88 -1.90
N GLU A 389 -2.71 -16.81 -1.19
CA GLU A 389 -3.73 -15.86 -0.72
C GLU A 389 -4.27 -14.99 -1.86
N ALA A 390 -3.42 -14.49 -2.76
CA ALA A 390 -3.88 -13.79 -3.96
C ALA A 390 -4.80 -14.69 -4.81
N ARG A 391 -4.48 -15.97 -4.90
CA ARG A 391 -5.30 -16.95 -5.61
C ARG A 391 -6.56 -17.33 -4.83
N ALA A 392 -6.50 -17.44 -3.51
CA ALA A 392 -7.65 -17.69 -2.65
C ALA A 392 -8.64 -16.52 -2.71
N GLY A 393 -8.18 -15.27 -2.61
CA GLY A 393 -9.03 -14.08 -2.74
C GLY A 393 -9.68 -13.94 -4.13
N GLN A 394 -8.97 -14.33 -5.20
CA GLN A 394 -9.57 -14.41 -6.53
C GLN A 394 -10.62 -15.52 -6.63
N LEU A 395 -10.35 -16.69 -6.06
CA LEU A 395 -11.29 -17.82 -6.03
C LEU A 395 -12.53 -17.49 -5.19
N GLU A 396 -12.36 -16.81 -4.06
CA GLU A 396 -13.47 -16.41 -3.18
C GLU A 396 -14.37 -15.37 -3.86
N LYS A 397 -13.78 -14.39 -4.55
CA LYS A 397 -14.53 -13.44 -5.38
C LYS A 397 -15.28 -14.14 -6.51
N THR A 398 -14.62 -15.05 -7.22
CA THR A 398 -15.23 -15.84 -8.29
C THR A 398 -16.33 -16.77 -7.74
N SER A 399 -16.14 -17.35 -6.55
CA SER A 399 -17.13 -18.16 -5.85
C SER A 399 -18.35 -17.33 -5.44
N HIS A 400 -18.13 -16.10 -5.00
CA HIS A 400 -19.25 -15.20 -4.64
C HIS A 400 -20.06 -14.76 -5.88
N GLU A 401 -19.38 -14.43 -6.97
CA GLU A 401 -20.01 -14.14 -8.27
C GLU A 401 -20.76 -15.37 -8.80
N LEU A 402 -20.18 -16.57 -8.66
CA LEU A 402 -20.81 -17.82 -9.04
C LEU A 402 -22.06 -18.12 -8.19
N ASN A 403 -22.00 -17.89 -6.88
CA ASN A 403 -23.15 -18.07 -5.98
C ASN A 403 -24.31 -17.13 -6.34
N ILE A 404 -24.01 -15.87 -6.66
CA ILE A 404 -25.03 -14.90 -7.14
C ILE A 404 -25.63 -15.37 -8.45
N LEU A 405 -24.83 -15.90 -9.37
CA LEU A 405 -25.28 -16.45 -10.64
C LEU A 405 -26.19 -17.68 -10.43
N ILE A 406 -25.80 -18.60 -9.54
CA ILE A 406 -26.60 -19.79 -9.19
C ILE A 406 -27.94 -19.37 -8.58
N ILE A 407 -27.96 -18.40 -7.66
CA ILE A 407 -29.18 -17.89 -7.05
C ILE A 407 -30.07 -17.27 -8.14
N SER A 408 -29.51 -16.51 -9.08
CA SER A 408 -30.22 -15.90 -10.19
C SER A 408 -30.84 -16.95 -11.12
N ILE A 409 -30.10 -18.04 -11.41
CA ILE A 409 -30.60 -19.17 -12.22
C ILE A 409 -31.73 -19.90 -11.49
N VAL A 410 -31.61 -20.15 -10.19
CA VAL A 410 -32.64 -20.80 -9.38
C VAL A 410 -33.93 -19.95 -9.37
N LEU A 411 -33.81 -18.63 -9.19
CA LEU A 411 -34.94 -17.72 -9.27
C LEU A 411 -35.61 -17.75 -10.66
N LEU A 412 -34.80 -17.77 -11.72
CA LEU A 412 -35.30 -17.87 -13.09
C LEU A 412 -36.09 -19.17 -13.31
N ILE A 413 -35.58 -20.31 -12.82
CA ILE A 413 -36.26 -21.62 -12.88
C ILE A 413 -37.59 -21.58 -12.13
N ILE A 414 -37.62 -20.96 -10.93
CA ILE A 414 -38.88 -20.81 -10.15
C ILE A 414 -39.91 -19.98 -10.93
N VAL A 415 -39.47 -18.88 -11.57
CA VAL A 415 -40.35 -18.06 -12.42
C VAL A 415 -40.89 -18.87 -13.60
N ILE A 416 -40.04 -19.63 -14.30
CA ILE A 416 -40.43 -20.48 -15.42
C ILE A 416 -41.45 -21.56 -14.96
N LEU A 417 -41.16 -22.24 -13.84
CA LEU A 417 -42.09 -23.22 -13.28
C LEU A 417 -43.45 -22.62 -12.89
N SER A 418 -43.44 -21.43 -12.28
CA SER A 418 -44.67 -20.72 -11.93
C SER A 418 -45.46 -20.31 -13.16
N LEU A 419 -44.78 -19.89 -14.24
CA LEU A 419 -45.44 -19.61 -15.53
C LEU A 419 -46.02 -20.88 -16.17
N ILE A 420 -45.31 -22.00 -16.13
CA ILE A 420 -45.81 -23.29 -16.63
C ILE A 420 -47.04 -23.73 -15.85
N ILE A 421 -47.02 -23.62 -14.52
CA ILE A 421 -48.19 -23.93 -13.66
C ILE A 421 -49.36 -22.97 -13.97
N PHE A 422 -49.08 -21.68 -14.16
CA PHE A 422 -50.07 -20.68 -14.52
C PHE A 422 -50.69 -20.97 -15.88
N PHE A 423 -49.90 -21.29 -16.91
CA PHE A 423 -50.36 -21.69 -18.23
C PHE A 423 -51.12 -23.01 -18.20
N HIS A 424 -50.71 -23.98 -17.38
CA HIS A 424 -51.42 -25.24 -17.22
C HIS A 424 -52.78 -25.05 -16.53
N LYS A 425 -52.87 -24.12 -15.57
CA LYS A 425 -54.10 -23.73 -14.90
C LYS A 425 -55.05 -22.97 -15.84
N LEU A 426 -54.52 -22.08 -16.68
CA LEU A 426 -55.26 -21.40 -17.75
C LEU A 426 -55.78 -22.39 -18.80
N LYS A 427 -54.98 -23.36 -19.23
CA LYS A 427 -55.37 -24.41 -20.17
C LYS A 427 -56.53 -25.26 -19.64
N ARG A 428 -56.49 -25.61 -18.34
CA ARG A 428 -57.54 -26.40 -17.67
C ARG A 428 -58.85 -25.62 -17.46
N SER A 429 -58.80 -24.30 -17.46
CA SER A 429 -59.93 -23.39 -17.33
C SER A 429 -60.62 -23.08 -18.67
N ASN A 430 -59.95 -23.36 -19.81
CA ASN A 430 -60.37 -22.86 -21.12
C ASN A 430 -60.46 -23.97 -22.18
N ASP A 431 -61.12 -25.12 -21.86
CA ASP A 431 -61.39 -26.22 -22.79
C ASP A 431 -62.37 -25.82 -23.97
N LYS A 432 -62.49 -24.55 -24.30
CA LYS A 432 -63.37 -24.02 -25.37
C LYS A 432 -62.68 -23.24 -26.49
N TYR A 433 -61.35 -23.14 -26.55
CA TYR A 433 -60.73 -22.38 -27.66
C TYR A 433 -59.60 -23.14 -28.33
N SER A 434 -59.82 -23.59 -29.54
CA SER A 434 -58.87 -24.24 -30.48
C SER A 434 -57.88 -23.27 -31.13
N SER A 435 -57.35 -22.25 -30.38
CA SER A 435 -56.40 -21.27 -30.94
C SER A 435 -55.04 -21.27 -30.25
N LEU A 436 -54.77 -22.27 -29.40
CA LEU A 436 -53.53 -22.32 -28.65
C LEU A 436 -52.29 -22.69 -29.51
N ASP A 437 -52.51 -23.47 -30.59
CA ASP A 437 -51.42 -23.81 -31.53
C ASP A 437 -50.87 -22.60 -32.29
N ALA A 438 -51.72 -21.59 -32.56
CA ALA A 438 -51.30 -20.35 -33.19
C ALA A 438 -50.49 -19.44 -32.26
N LEU A 439 -50.72 -19.52 -30.93
CA LEU A 439 -49.95 -18.78 -29.92
C LEU A 439 -48.62 -19.49 -29.56
N LEU A 440 -48.52 -20.80 -29.74
CA LEU A 440 -47.32 -21.56 -29.51
C LEU A 440 -46.32 -21.48 -30.68
N LEU A 441 -46.75 -21.09 -31.87
CA LEU A 441 -45.90 -20.93 -33.05
C LEU A 441 -44.76 -19.92 -32.85
N PRO A 442 -45.02 -18.73 -32.25
CA PRO A 442 -43.91 -17.79 -31.93
C PRO A 442 -42.96 -18.33 -30.87
N LEU A 443 -43.48 -19.09 -29.88
CA LEU A 443 -42.66 -19.68 -28.81
C LEU A 443 -41.79 -20.83 -29.35
N LYS A 444 -42.29 -21.67 -30.27
CA LYS A 444 -41.48 -22.68 -30.97
C LYS A 444 -40.36 -22.03 -31.82
N LYS A 445 -40.71 -20.96 -32.55
CA LYS A 445 -39.69 -20.18 -33.28
C LYS A 445 -38.65 -19.54 -32.37
N TRP A 446 -39.07 -19.05 -31.19
CA TRP A 446 -38.15 -18.48 -30.21
C TRP A 446 -37.27 -19.55 -29.59
N GLN A 447 -37.83 -20.74 -29.29
CA GLN A 447 -37.08 -21.89 -28.78
C GLN A 447 -36.05 -22.41 -29.81
N GLU A 448 -36.39 -22.45 -31.09
CA GLU A 448 -35.41 -22.78 -32.16
C GLU A 448 -34.33 -21.72 -32.33
N GLN A 449 -34.69 -20.43 -32.17
CA GLN A 449 -33.71 -19.37 -32.21
C GLN A 449 -32.79 -19.36 -30.98
N ASP A 450 -33.30 -19.74 -29.80
CA ASP A 450 -32.54 -19.82 -28.57
C ASP A 450 -31.65 -21.06 -28.56
N LEU A 451 -32.13 -22.18 -29.15
CA LEU A 451 -31.27 -23.37 -29.34
C LEU A 451 -30.08 -23.06 -30.26
N ARG A 452 -30.31 -22.34 -31.38
CA ARG A 452 -29.23 -21.92 -32.27
C ARG A 452 -28.28 -20.93 -31.59
N LYS A 453 -28.76 -20.07 -30.70
CA LYS A 453 -27.91 -19.18 -29.90
C LYS A 453 -27.13 -19.95 -28.86
N MET A 454 -27.73 -21.00 -28.27
CA MET A 454 -27.00 -21.88 -27.35
C MET A 454 -25.89 -22.66 -28.05
N GLU A 455 -26.18 -23.19 -29.26
CA GLU A 455 -25.13 -23.84 -30.07
C GLU A 455 -24.00 -22.86 -30.45
N GLN A 456 -24.34 -21.62 -30.85
CA GLN A 456 -23.36 -20.58 -31.11
C GLN A 456 -22.58 -20.20 -29.85
N LEU A 457 -23.26 -20.12 -28.68
CA LEU A 457 -22.57 -19.82 -27.42
C LEU A 457 -21.65 -20.97 -26.98
N GLU A 458 -22.01 -22.21 -27.31
CA GLU A 458 -21.21 -23.39 -27.03
C GLU A 458 -19.95 -23.42 -27.92
N GLU A 459 -20.11 -23.07 -29.22
CA GLU A 459 -18.97 -22.88 -30.13
C GLU A 459 -18.07 -21.71 -29.69
N ASP A 460 -18.66 -20.55 -29.36
CA ASP A 460 -17.91 -19.39 -28.83
C ASP A 460 -17.22 -19.71 -27.50
N TYR A 461 -17.83 -20.57 -26.66
CA TYR A 461 -17.26 -21.02 -25.40
C TYR A 461 -16.09 -21.99 -25.62
N GLU A 462 -16.21 -22.93 -26.56
CA GLU A 462 -15.11 -23.80 -26.94
C GLU A 462 -13.95 -23.02 -27.55
N GLU A 463 -14.25 -22.04 -28.41
CA GLU A 463 -13.25 -21.15 -29.00
C GLU A 463 -12.56 -20.26 -27.93
N ALA A 464 -13.33 -19.77 -26.94
CA ALA A 464 -12.80 -19.04 -25.80
C ALA A 464 -11.93 -19.91 -24.88
N ILE A 465 -12.29 -21.18 -24.67
CA ILE A 465 -11.47 -22.16 -23.93
C ILE A 465 -10.15 -22.43 -24.68
N GLU A 466 -10.23 -22.58 -26.01
CA GLU A 466 -9.05 -22.81 -26.83
C GLU A 466 -8.13 -21.59 -26.79
N GLN A 467 -8.68 -20.38 -26.93
CA GLN A 467 -7.93 -19.12 -26.76
C GLN A 467 -7.36 -18.96 -25.34
N LEU A 468 -8.12 -19.39 -24.31
CA LEU A 468 -7.66 -19.36 -22.93
C LEU A 468 -6.51 -20.34 -22.71
N ASN A 469 -6.55 -21.50 -23.35
CA ASN A 469 -5.47 -22.48 -23.28
C ASN A 469 -4.22 -21.99 -24.05
N ILE A 470 -4.40 -21.36 -25.20
CA ILE A 470 -3.33 -20.72 -25.95
C ILE A 470 -2.73 -19.58 -25.13
N ASN A 471 -3.57 -18.74 -24.52
CA ASN A 471 -3.12 -17.65 -23.64
C ASN A 471 -2.43 -18.18 -22.38
N LYS A 472 -2.90 -19.29 -21.78
CA LYS A 472 -2.21 -19.95 -20.66
C LYS A 472 -0.83 -20.45 -21.07
N LEU A 473 -0.70 -21.03 -22.28
CA LEU A 473 0.59 -21.45 -22.83
C LEU A 473 1.50 -20.24 -23.07
N HIS A 474 0.97 -19.14 -23.64
CA HIS A 474 1.70 -17.88 -23.82
C HIS A 474 2.10 -17.23 -22.49
N VAL A 475 1.21 -17.25 -21.49
CA VAL A 475 1.53 -16.74 -20.14
C VAL A 475 2.55 -17.63 -19.46
N ALA A 476 2.46 -18.95 -19.62
CA ALA A 476 3.45 -19.90 -19.09
C ALA A 476 4.82 -19.70 -19.77
N ASP A 477 4.84 -19.50 -21.09
CA ASP A 477 6.08 -19.25 -21.85
C ASP A 477 6.67 -17.86 -21.54
N ASN A 478 5.82 -16.84 -21.42
CA ASN A 478 6.22 -15.51 -20.96
C ASN A 478 6.68 -15.52 -19.49
N LYS A 479 6.04 -16.33 -18.63
CA LYS A 479 6.46 -16.50 -17.24
C LYS A 479 7.80 -17.22 -17.16
N ARG A 480 8.02 -18.21 -18.02
CA ARG A 480 9.30 -18.91 -18.18
C ARG A 480 10.39 -17.95 -18.71
N LYS A 481 10.10 -17.15 -19.74
CA LYS A 481 11.01 -16.13 -20.29
C LYS A 481 11.29 -15.02 -19.27
N ASN A 482 10.29 -14.58 -18.51
CA ASN A 482 10.45 -13.61 -17.42
C ASN A 482 11.22 -14.21 -16.23
N LEU A 483 11.04 -15.51 -15.92
CA LEU A 483 11.85 -16.20 -14.91
C LEU A 483 13.31 -16.32 -15.38
N GLU A 484 13.52 -16.67 -16.65
CA GLU A 484 14.85 -16.72 -17.27
C GLU A 484 15.50 -15.33 -17.33
N GLN A 485 14.72 -14.28 -17.64
CA GLN A 485 15.21 -12.90 -17.58
C GLN A 485 15.48 -12.43 -16.15
N ARG A 486 14.60 -12.75 -15.18
CA ARG A 486 14.85 -12.44 -13.77
C ARG A 486 16.02 -13.21 -13.19
N THR A 487 16.18 -14.47 -13.59
CA THR A 487 17.36 -15.27 -13.23
C THR A 487 18.63 -14.71 -13.90
N LYS A 488 18.54 -14.27 -15.16
CA LYS A 488 19.64 -13.58 -15.84
C LYS A 488 19.94 -12.21 -15.22
N ILE A 489 18.91 -11.43 -14.87
CA ILE A 489 19.07 -10.12 -14.21
C ILE A 489 19.60 -10.32 -12.77
N SER A 490 19.09 -11.32 -12.03
CA SER A 490 19.60 -11.67 -10.71
C SER A 490 21.04 -12.20 -10.80
N LEU A 491 21.33 -13.02 -11.81
CA LEU A 491 22.69 -13.50 -12.08
C LEU A 491 23.61 -12.34 -12.49
N VAL A 492 23.15 -11.47 -13.39
CA VAL A 492 23.89 -10.27 -13.80
C VAL A 492 24.12 -9.34 -12.59
N ASN A 493 23.09 -9.08 -11.80
CA ASN A 493 23.22 -8.25 -10.60
C ASN A 493 24.08 -8.89 -9.50
N SER A 494 24.14 -10.21 -9.43
CA SER A 494 25.06 -10.92 -8.53
C SER A 494 26.47 -11.03 -9.07
N ILE A 495 26.65 -11.03 -10.39
CA ILE A 495 27.94 -11.18 -11.08
C ILE A 495 28.59 -9.80 -11.35
N THR A 496 27.78 -8.76 -11.64
CA THR A 496 28.29 -7.41 -11.93
C THR A 496 29.27 -6.90 -10.86
N PRO A 497 29.01 -7.05 -9.55
CA PRO A 497 29.97 -6.64 -8.53
C PRO A 497 31.28 -7.41 -8.55
N PHE A 498 31.24 -8.68 -9.01
CA PHE A 498 32.44 -9.50 -9.14
C PHE A 498 33.24 -9.11 -10.40
N ILE A 499 32.53 -8.80 -11.48
CA ILE A 499 33.16 -8.31 -12.73
C ILE A 499 33.79 -6.94 -12.50
N ASP A 500 33.10 -6.01 -11.82
CA ASP A 500 33.63 -4.68 -11.50
C ASP A 500 34.88 -4.77 -10.60
N ARG A 501 34.86 -5.71 -9.65
CA ARG A 501 36.02 -5.98 -8.79
C ARG A 501 37.16 -6.61 -9.58
N MET A 502 36.89 -7.55 -10.48
CA MET A 502 37.90 -8.11 -11.38
C MET A 502 38.49 -7.06 -12.31
N LEU A 503 37.64 -6.19 -12.89
CA LEU A 503 38.09 -5.10 -13.75
C LEU A 503 38.93 -4.09 -12.98
N HIS A 504 38.57 -3.80 -11.73
CA HIS A 504 39.34 -2.93 -10.86
C HIS A 504 40.72 -3.55 -10.50
N GLU A 505 40.74 -4.84 -10.15
CA GLU A 505 42.00 -5.55 -9.87
C GLU A 505 42.88 -5.66 -11.13
N ILE A 506 42.28 -5.86 -12.30
CA ILE A 506 43.00 -5.86 -13.60
C ILE A 506 43.51 -4.46 -13.92
N ASP A 507 42.77 -3.40 -13.63
CA ASP A 507 43.20 -2.01 -13.88
C ASP A 507 44.30 -1.59 -12.91
N VAL A 508 44.24 -2.06 -11.66
CA VAL A 508 45.32 -1.90 -10.67
C VAL A 508 46.60 -2.65 -11.09
N LEU A 509 46.42 -3.87 -11.66
CA LEU A 509 47.56 -4.65 -12.19
C LEU A 509 48.18 -4.01 -13.46
N LYS A 510 47.35 -3.30 -14.25
CA LYS A 510 47.79 -2.63 -15.47
C LYS A 510 48.52 -1.32 -15.21
N ASN A 511 48.22 -0.67 -14.07
CA ASN A 511 48.71 0.68 -13.75
C ASN A 511 49.81 0.75 -12.71
N LYS A 512 50.23 -0.38 -12.11
CA LYS A 512 51.35 -0.45 -11.15
C LYS A 512 52.39 -1.46 -11.57
N ASN A 513 53.68 -1.02 -11.59
CA ASN A 513 54.85 -1.89 -11.63
C ASN A 513 55.00 -2.58 -10.26
N GLU A 514 54.21 -3.63 -10.00
CA GLU A 514 54.34 -4.44 -8.78
C GLU A 514 55.18 -5.68 -9.04
N ASP A 515 55.87 -6.16 -7.98
CA ASP A 515 56.74 -7.34 -8.02
C ASP A 515 55.98 -8.58 -8.51
N ARG A 516 56.63 -9.42 -9.30
CA ARG A 516 56.08 -10.64 -9.93
C ARG A 516 55.35 -11.58 -8.95
N VAL A 517 55.76 -11.60 -7.68
CA VAL A 517 55.17 -12.44 -6.64
C VAL A 517 53.75 -11.93 -6.27
N ILE A 518 53.60 -10.62 -6.13
CA ILE A 518 52.32 -9.98 -5.79
C ILE A 518 51.33 -10.08 -6.98
N GLN A 519 51.81 -10.00 -8.20
CA GLN A 519 50.99 -10.23 -9.40
C GLN A 519 50.51 -11.67 -9.46
N GLN A 520 51.32 -12.65 -9.06
CA GLN A 520 50.98 -14.07 -9.10
C GLN A 520 49.97 -14.44 -7.99
N GLU A 521 50.07 -13.84 -6.81
CA GLU A 521 49.07 -13.97 -5.74
C GLU A 521 47.70 -13.35 -6.15
N ARG A 522 47.72 -12.20 -6.80
CA ARG A 522 46.47 -11.57 -7.30
C ARG A 522 45.86 -12.32 -8.46
N PHE A 523 46.66 -12.92 -9.36
CA PHE A 523 46.16 -13.82 -10.41
C PHE A 523 45.55 -15.10 -9.82
N THR A 524 46.09 -15.62 -8.73
CA THR A 524 45.53 -16.81 -8.03
C THR A 524 44.20 -16.49 -7.37
N TYR A 525 43.94 -15.22 -7.07
CA TYR A 525 42.66 -14.75 -6.50
C TYR A 525 41.56 -14.49 -7.57
N ILE A 526 42.00 -14.12 -8.79
CA ILE A 526 41.09 -13.86 -9.92
C ILE A 526 40.58 -15.19 -10.54
N ASN A 527 41.40 -16.21 -10.57
CA ASN A 527 41.07 -17.51 -11.18
C ASN A 527 39.89 -18.23 -10.50
N PRO A 528 39.80 -18.32 -9.14
CA PRO A 528 38.61 -18.88 -8.49
C PRO A 528 37.34 -18.03 -8.66
N LEU A 529 37.48 -16.71 -8.87
CA LEU A 529 36.37 -15.80 -9.14
C LEU A 529 35.85 -15.95 -10.59
N ALA A 530 36.71 -16.28 -11.55
CA ALA A 530 36.34 -16.54 -12.93
C ALA A 530 35.67 -17.91 -13.11
N GLU A 531 35.96 -18.89 -12.25
CA GLU A 531 35.28 -20.20 -12.25
C GLU A 531 33.91 -20.17 -11.56
N LEU A 532 33.60 -19.10 -10.83
CA LEU A 532 32.30 -18.87 -10.16
C LEU A 532 31.31 -18.09 -11.03
N ILE A 533 31.75 -17.52 -12.16
CA ILE A 533 30.95 -16.86 -13.21
C ILE A 533 30.60 -17.86 -14.30
#